data_1c83797207718d6d1da5736b566c97f0
#
_entry.id   1c83797207718d6d1da5736b566c97f0
#
_cell.length_a   1.000
_cell.length_b   1.000
_cell.length_c   1.000
_cell.angle_alpha   90.00
_cell.angle_beta   90.00
_cell.angle_gamma   90.00
#
_symmetry.space_group_name_H-M   'P 1'
#
loop_
_entity.id
_entity.type
_entity.pdbx_description
1 polymer ?
#
loop_
_entity_poly.entity_id
_entity_poly.type
_entity_poly.pdbx_seq_one_letter_code
_entity_poly.pdbx_strand_id
1 'polypeptide(L)'
;EGKEPYFDADQIDEMLDSFEDSNDYTYFDEVLALGLKLHPGNSALQIKKGRQFAYNEDYESALALLENIAETDNQDLDMLKMECYCSLNQYPKVLEITEELITRDCDYLEEVFEYISPILNDLDMNKEARDFVDRGLALFPDNLILKNELCYILETEGDVPRAIELCNELIDKNPFSYEYWFTLGRLHSMVGDYEKAIEAFDFALTCDDSDTELKILKAYCLYMNESYEKAIEEYQEIEGDEEVMRRISPLMAECYMKLEQYEKAYQLFSTILNDPDMEDGPTNYINYIRCCTETGRDNEASNKLFKAAQLYPNNVRLLSLLALCLLDSGKKEEAIEITNKIFKIIDSNSIDPETQEECNSLIHAGEYLLSKGEVDKAISYYKKVLQINPKTPLIHIHLAMAYLHNKDLENFTDHVSQISEDDLFRLFRKFGSDMFADFTIDPDKEKKHIQPEDLVKEFLKNK
;
A
#
# COMPACT_ATOMS: atom_id res chain seq x y z
N GLU A 1 -5.39 67.93 -10.78
CA GLU A 1 -6.18 67.31 -11.88
C GLU A 1 -5.41 66.03 -12.28
N GLY A 2 -5.76 64.88 -11.67
CA GLY A 2 -5.11 63.60 -11.91
C GLY A 2 -5.51 63.07 -13.30
N LYS A 3 -4.60 63.18 -14.24
CA LYS A 3 -4.65 62.31 -15.42
C LYS A 3 -4.29 60.92 -14.90
N GLU A 4 -5.16 59.94 -15.03
CA GLU A 4 -4.84 58.55 -14.85
C GLU A 4 -3.62 58.29 -15.79
N PRO A 5 -2.53 57.71 -15.32
CA PRO A 5 -1.43 57.35 -16.19
C PRO A 5 -1.94 56.36 -17.26
N TYR A 6 -1.69 56.67 -18.50
CA TYR A 6 -2.01 55.76 -19.62
C TYR A 6 -0.74 54.90 -19.89
N PHE A 7 -0.89 53.60 -19.78
CA PHE A 7 0.09 52.62 -20.19
C PHE A 7 -0.45 51.93 -21.47
N ASP A 8 0.42 51.64 -22.41
CA ASP A 8 0.02 50.80 -23.51
C ASP A 8 -0.02 49.32 -23.10
N ALA A 9 -0.64 48.48 -23.93
CA ALA A 9 -0.85 47.08 -23.59
C ALA A 9 0.46 46.31 -23.38
N ASP A 10 1.46 46.59 -24.22
CA ASP A 10 2.75 45.91 -24.15
C ASP A 10 3.50 46.25 -22.85
N GLN A 11 3.44 47.51 -22.40
CA GLN A 11 4.04 47.89 -21.11
C GLN A 11 3.38 47.21 -19.92
N ILE A 12 2.07 47.00 -19.97
CA ILE A 12 1.35 46.29 -18.91
C ILE A 12 1.70 44.82 -18.94
N ASP A 13 1.79 44.22 -20.13
CA ASP A 13 2.18 42.82 -20.30
C ASP A 13 3.57 42.56 -19.79
N GLU A 14 4.58 43.37 -20.18
CA GLU A 14 5.96 43.31 -19.65
C GLU A 14 6.01 43.45 -18.13
N MET A 15 5.14 44.29 -17.52
CA MET A 15 5.06 44.41 -16.07
C MET A 15 4.52 43.12 -15.42
N LEU A 16 3.50 42.49 -16.02
CA LEU A 16 2.93 41.26 -15.54
C LEU A 16 3.93 40.09 -15.65
N ASP A 17 4.65 40.02 -16.78
CA ASP A 17 5.74 39.05 -16.98
C ASP A 17 6.82 39.21 -15.89
N SER A 18 7.19 40.46 -15.57
CA SER A 18 8.16 40.74 -14.51
C SER A 18 7.70 40.29 -13.12
N PHE A 19 6.39 40.34 -12.85
CA PHE A 19 5.83 39.77 -11.60
C PHE A 19 5.89 38.24 -11.59
N GLU A 20 5.58 37.59 -12.70
CA GLU A 20 5.68 36.15 -12.88
C GLU A 20 7.13 35.68 -12.72
N ASP A 21 8.10 36.33 -13.38
CA ASP A 21 9.53 36.02 -13.30
C ASP A 21 10.12 36.18 -11.88
N SER A 22 9.64 37.20 -11.14
CA SER A 22 10.09 37.46 -9.77
C SER A 22 9.31 36.70 -8.70
N ASN A 23 8.27 35.94 -9.11
CA ASN A 23 7.30 35.27 -8.23
C ASN A 23 6.67 36.23 -7.18
N ASP A 24 6.48 37.51 -7.57
CA ASP A 24 5.87 38.55 -6.73
C ASP A 24 4.50 38.97 -7.28
N TYR A 25 3.47 38.32 -6.83
CA TYR A 25 2.07 38.55 -7.26
C TYR A 25 1.35 39.66 -6.47
N THR A 26 2.04 40.44 -5.65
CA THR A 26 1.43 41.42 -4.73
C THR A 26 0.49 42.40 -5.43
N TYR A 27 0.83 42.86 -6.64
CA TYR A 27 0.04 43.81 -7.42
C TYR A 27 -0.43 43.26 -8.77
N PHE A 28 -0.24 41.98 -9.02
CA PHE A 28 -0.57 41.34 -10.29
C PHE A 28 -2.02 41.55 -10.70
N ASP A 29 -2.96 41.26 -9.79
CA ASP A 29 -4.40 41.37 -10.03
C ASP A 29 -4.86 42.80 -10.35
N GLU A 30 -4.28 43.77 -9.65
CA GLU A 30 -4.61 45.19 -9.82
C GLU A 30 -4.08 45.71 -11.16
N VAL A 31 -2.87 45.31 -11.55
CA VAL A 31 -2.27 45.69 -12.84
C VAL A 31 -2.99 45.00 -14.01
N LEU A 32 -3.34 43.73 -13.88
CA LEU A 32 -4.11 42.98 -14.88
C LEU A 32 -5.51 43.60 -15.06
N ALA A 33 -6.19 43.93 -13.96
CA ALA A 33 -7.51 44.59 -14.00
C ALA A 33 -7.43 45.98 -14.67
N LEU A 34 -6.38 46.77 -14.38
CA LEU A 34 -6.13 48.05 -15.03
C LEU A 34 -5.88 47.84 -16.53
N GLY A 35 -5.03 46.86 -16.91
CA GLY A 35 -4.73 46.51 -18.30
C GLY A 35 -5.98 46.18 -19.10
N LEU A 36 -6.82 45.31 -18.58
CA LEU A 36 -8.07 44.91 -19.21
C LEU A 36 -9.09 46.06 -19.30
N LYS A 37 -9.08 46.99 -18.35
CA LYS A 37 -9.90 48.21 -18.41
C LYS A 37 -9.44 49.15 -19.52
N LEU A 38 -8.13 49.31 -19.71
CA LEU A 38 -7.56 50.19 -20.74
C LEU A 38 -7.59 49.56 -22.11
N HIS A 39 -7.33 48.27 -22.18
CA HIS A 39 -7.15 47.47 -23.43
C HIS A 39 -8.03 46.19 -23.41
N PRO A 40 -9.35 46.29 -23.39
CA PRO A 40 -10.25 45.15 -23.21
C PRO A 40 -10.16 44.07 -24.29
N GLY A 41 -9.65 44.45 -25.47
CA GLY A 41 -9.49 43.55 -26.62
C GLY A 41 -8.08 43.01 -26.83
N ASN A 42 -7.15 43.26 -25.88
CA ASN A 42 -5.80 42.73 -25.99
C ASN A 42 -5.80 41.24 -25.61
N SER A 43 -5.33 40.38 -26.50
CA SER A 43 -5.33 38.93 -26.37
C SER A 43 -4.39 38.46 -25.26
N ALA A 44 -3.19 39.01 -25.13
CA ALA A 44 -2.22 38.63 -24.09
C ALA A 44 -2.81 38.84 -22.68
N LEU A 45 -3.39 40.02 -22.42
CA LEU A 45 -4.04 40.31 -21.15
C LEU A 45 -5.27 39.44 -20.87
N GLN A 46 -6.03 39.09 -21.93
CA GLN A 46 -7.17 38.16 -21.80
C GLN A 46 -6.70 36.75 -21.48
N ILE A 47 -5.60 36.28 -22.09
CA ILE A 47 -4.99 34.96 -21.79
C ILE A 47 -4.52 34.91 -20.33
N LYS A 48 -3.78 35.94 -19.86
CA LYS A 48 -3.39 36.05 -18.45
C LYS A 48 -4.58 36.03 -17.49
N LYS A 49 -5.70 36.66 -17.86
CA LYS A 49 -6.95 36.58 -17.09
C LYS A 49 -7.58 35.18 -17.12
N GLY A 50 -7.56 34.54 -18.27
CA GLY A 50 -7.97 33.15 -18.42
C GLY A 50 -7.15 32.20 -17.53
N ARG A 51 -5.82 32.38 -17.49
CA ARG A 51 -4.91 31.63 -16.63
C ARG A 51 -5.21 31.85 -15.14
N GLN A 52 -5.53 33.09 -14.74
CA GLN A 52 -5.99 33.39 -13.39
C GLN A 52 -7.28 32.66 -13.00
N PHE A 53 -8.26 32.58 -13.91
CA PHE A 53 -9.48 31.80 -13.70
C PHE A 53 -9.15 30.30 -13.57
N ALA A 54 -8.32 29.75 -14.44
CA ALA A 54 -7.90 28.35 -14.39
C ALA A 54 -7.16 28.01 -13.10
N TYR A 55 -6.27 28.88 -12.64
CA TYR A 55 -5.58 28.73 -11.35
C TYR A 55 -6.55 28.68 -10.14
N ASN A 56 -7.67 29.40 -10.24
CA ASN A 56 -8.73 29.36 -9.22
C ASN A 56 -9.77 28.24 -9.48
N GLU A 57 -9.46 27.29 -10.35
CA GLU A 57 -10.33 26.18 -10.75
C GLU A 57 -11.66 26.60 -11.41
N ASP A 58 -11.79 27.87 -11.85
CA ASP A 58 -12.97 28.40 -12.55
C ASP A 58 -12.78 28.25 -14.07
N TYR A 59 -12.71 26.99 -14.51
CA TYR A 59 -12.42 26.64 -15.90
C TYR A 59 -13.52 27.08 -16.88
N GLU A 60 -14.79 27.12 -16.45
CA GLU A 60 -15.89 27.64 -17.28
C GLU A 60 -15.74 29.12 -17.58
N SER A 61 -15.38 29.94 -16.59
CA SER A 61 -15.12 31.37 -16.79
C SER A 61 -13.87 31.59 -17.65
N ALA A 62 -12.83 30.77 -17.45
CA ALA A 62 -11.65 30.80 -18.29
C ALA A 62 -12.02 30.56 -19.76
N LEU A 63 -12.71 29.47 -20.07
CA LEU A 63 -13.13 29.13 -21.44
C LEU A 63 -14.05 30.18 -22.05
N ALA A 64 -15.04 30.70 -21.29
CA ALA A 64 -15.93 31.75 -21.76
C ALA A 64 -15.18 33.02 -22.21
N LEU A 65 -14.01 33.30 -21.62
CA LEU A 65 -13.13 34.39 -22.04
C LEU A 65 -12.27 33.99 -23.23
N LEU A 66 -11.60 32.84 -23.14
CA LEU A 66 -10.61 32.40 -24.13
C LEU A 66 -11.22 32.04 -25.49
N GLU A 67 -12.44 31.51 -25.53
CA GLU A 67 -13.15 31.21 -26.80
C GLU A 67 -13.49 32.45 -27.60
N ASN A 68 -13.57 33.61 -26.97
CA ASN A 68 -13.85 34.89 -27.67
C ASN A 68 -12.59 35.56 -28.25
N ILE A 69 -11.40 35.01 -27.99
CA ILE A 69 -10.16 35.51 -28.58
C ILE A 69 -10.05 35.02 -30.04
N ALA A 70 -10.02 35.97 -30.93
CA ALA A 70 -9.99 35.67 -32.39
C ALA A 70 -8.58 35.38 -32.93
N GLU A 71 -7.57 35.33 -32.08
CA GLU A 71 -6.19 35.06 -32.45
C GLU A 71 -6.00 33.60 -32.79
N THR A 72 -5.28 33.33 -33.89
CA THR A 72 -4.89 32.01 -34.33
C THR A 72 -3.37 31.90 -34.27
N ASP A 73 -2.81 30.70 -34.06
CA ASP A 73 -1.38 30.48 -33.88
C ASP A 73 -0.80 31.09 -32.59
N ASN A 74 -1.52 30.97 -31.48
CA ASN A 74 -1.05 31.39 -30.18
C ASN A 74 -0.97 30.16 -29.28
N GLN A 75 0.27 29.74 -28.99
CA GLN A 75 0.57 28.56 -28.17
C GLN A 75 -0.07 28.62 -26.79
N ASP A 76 0.09 29.73 -26.07
CA ASP A 76 -0.47 29.93 -24.71
C ASP A 76 -2.01 29.80 -24.71
N LEU A 77 -2.65 30.35 -25.73
CA LEU A 77 -4.11 30.29 -25.86
C LEU A 77 -4.59 28.85 -26.11
N ASP A 78 -3.95 28.15 -27.02
CA ASP A 78 -4.36 26.79 -27.39
C ASP A 78 -4.10 25.84 -26.23
N MET A 79 -2.92 25.90 -25.58
CA MET A 79 -2.59 25.08 -24.41
C MET A 79 -3.52 25.33 -23.25
N LEU A 80 -3.80 26.59 -22.88
CA LEU A 80 -4.68 26.92 -21.77
C LEU A 80 -6.14 26.51 -22.03
N LYS A 81 -6.63 26.60 -23.25
CA LYS A 81 -7.93 26.05 -23.62
C LYS A 81 -7.99 24.54 -23.43
N MET A 82 -6.97 23.84 -23.91
CA MET A 82 -6.91 22.37 -23.78
C MET A 82 -6.82 21.93 -22.33
N GLU A 83 -6.02 22.59 -21.50
CA GLU A 83 -5.96 22.37 -20.05
C GLU A 83 -7.33 22.53 -19.40
N CYS A 84 -8.04 23.64 -19.68
CA CYS A 84 -9.39 23.85 -19.16
C CYS A 84 -10.38 22.76 -19.62
N TYR A 85 -10.30 22.32 -20.88
CA TYR A 85 -11.13 21.22 -21.37
C TYR A 85 -10.78 19.87 -20.74
N CYS A 86 -9.50 19.59 -20.45
CA CYS A 86 -9.10 18.41 -19.69
C CYS A 86 -9.73 18.42 -18.29
N SER A 87 -9.56 19.54 -17.55
CA SER A 87 -10.09 19.71 -16.19
C SER A 87 -11.62 19.60 -16.12
N LEU A 88 -12.32 19.99 -17.19
CA LEU A 88 -13.79 19.83 -17.32
C LEU A 88 -14.19 18.46 -17.90
N ASN A 89 -13.26 17.54 -18.08
CA ASN A 89 -13.50 16.22 -18.65
C ASN A 89 -14.14 16.26 -20.06
N GLN A 90 -13.72 17.24 -20.88
CA GLN A 90 -14.20 17.46 -22.24
C GLN A 90 -13.18 17.05 -23.28
N TYR A 91 -12.62 15.85 -23.16
CA TYR A 91 -11.59 15.31 -24.05
C TYR A 91 -11.88 15.43 -25.57
N PRO A 92 -13.14 15.26 -26.07
CA PRO A 92 -13.44 15.50 -27.48
C PRO A 92 -13.05 16.89 -27.99
N LYS A 93 -13.10 17.92 -27.10
CA LYS A 93 -12.67 19.28 -27.45
C LYS A 93 -11.15 19.41 -27.52
N VAL A 94 -10.44 18.69 -26.66
CA VAL A 94 -8.98 18.57 -26.73
C VAL A 94 -8.55 17.99 -28.07
N LEU A 95 -9.20 16.90 -28.51
CA LEU A 95 -8.94 16.30 -29.82
C LEU A 95 -9.30 17.23 -31.00
N GLU A 96 -10.40 17.99 -30.91
CA GLU A 96 -10.78 18.96 -31.95
C GLU A 96 -9.67 19.99 -32.14
N ILE A 97 -9.13 20.58 -31.09
CA ILE A 97 -8.01 21.52 -31.12
C ILE A 97 -6.74 20.82 -31.67
N THR A 98 -6.43 19.63 -31.21
CA THR A 98 -5.26 18.87 -31.70
C THR A 98 -5.33 18.63 -33.21
N GLU A 99 -6.47 18.22 -33.76
CA GLU A 99 -6.65 18.00 -35.20
C GLU A 99 -6.56 19.32 -36.00
N GLU A 100 -7.01 20.43 -35.40
CA GLU A 100 -6.81 21.77 -36.01
C GLU A 100 -5.33 22.14 -36.07
N LEU A 101 -4.57 21.90 -34.98
CA LEU A 101 -3.13 22.16 -34.91
C LEU A 101 -2.34 21.30 -35.92
N ILE A 102 -2.68 20.00 -36.01
CA ILE A 102 -2.10 19.10 -37.02
C ILE A 102 -2.38 19.61 -38.45
N THR A 103 -3.64 20.01 -38.71
CA THR A 103 -4.06 20.48 -40.05
C THR A 103 -3.36 21.79 -40.46
N ARG A 104 -3.05 22.65 -39.48
CA ARG A 104 -2.33 23.90 -39.70
C ARG A 104 -0.82 23.73 -39.83
N ASP A 105 -0.28 22.53 -39.59
CA ASP A 105 1.16 22.26 -39.50
C ASP A 105 1.85 23.20 -38.50
N CYS A 106 1.32 23.17 -37.27
CA CYS A 106 1.69 24.12 -36.23
C CYS A 106 3.08 23.83 -35.64
N ASP A 107 3.92 24.85 -35.57
CA ASP A 107 5.32 24.71 -35.14
C ASP A 107 5.48 24.24 -33.67
N TYR A 108 4.49 24.50 -32.81
CA TYR A 108 4.51 24.09 -31.39
C TYR A 108 3.64 22.84 -31.07
N LEU A 109 3.33 22.04 -32.11
CA LEU A 109 2.47 20.86 -31.90
C LEU A 109 3.11 19.81 -30.97
N GLU A 110 4.44 19.67 -31.04
CA GLU A 110 5.16 18.74 -30.13
C GLU A 110 5.02 19.17 -28.67
N GLU A 111 5.23 20.45 -28.38
CA GLU A 111 5.08 21.04 -27.05
C GLU A 111 3.65 20.92 -26.50
N VAL A 112 2.64 20.96 -27.39
CA VAL A 112 1.24 20.73 -26.97
C VAL A 112 1.06 19.29 -26.47
N PHE A 113 1.62 18.30 -27.15
CA PHE A 113 1.57 16.91 -26.68
C PHE A 113 2.32 16.74 -25.36
N GLU A 114 3.50 17.37 -25.21
CA GLU A 114 4.29 17.34 -23.97
C GLU A 114 3.57 17.99 -22.79
N TYR A 115 2.84 19.08 -23.03
CA TYR A 115 2.13 19.82 -21.99
C TYR A 115 0.83 19.13 -21.54
N ILE A 116 0.05 18.60 -22.46
CA ILE A 116 -1.28 18.04 -22.17
C ILE A 116 -1.21 16.61 -21.65
N SER A 117 -0.21 15.81 -22.04
CA SER A 117 -0.12 14.42 -21.63
C SER A 117 -0.02 14.23 -20.12
N PRO A 118 0.86 14.95 -19.37
CA PRO A 118 0.89 14.89 -17.91
C PRO A 118 -0.43 15.29 -17.26
N ILE A 119 -1.09 16.33 -17.77
CA ILE A 119 -2.38 16.81 -17.25
C ILE A 119 -3.45 15.71 -17.31
N LEU A 120 -3.51 14.97 -18.43
CA LEU A 120 -4.45 13.87 -18.57
C LEU A 120 -4.15 12.73 -17.59
N ASN A 121 -2.87 12.47 -17.31
CA ASN A 121 -2.45 11.48 -16.31
C ASN A 121 -2.80 11.94 -14.90
N ASP A 122 -2.53 13.19 -14.54
CA ASP A 122 -2.84 13.77 -13.21
C ASP A 122 -4.33 13.79 -12.90
N LEU A 123 -5.16 13.90 -13.94
CA LEU A 123 -6.62 13.83 -13.83
C LEU A 123 -7.18 12.39 -13.82
N ASP A 124 -6.33 11.36 -13.74
CA ASP A 124 -6.71 9.93 -13.83
C ASP A 124 -7.50 9.56 -15.10
N MET A 125 -7.34 10.35 -16.18
CA MET A 125 -7.99 10.11 -17.47
C MET A 125 -7.19 9.08 -18.29
N ASN A 126 -6.96 7.90 -17.75
CA ASN A 126 -6.00 6.91 -18.24
C ASN A 126 -6.19 6.51 -19.72
N LYS A 127 -7.44 6.40 -20.19
CA LYS A 127 -7.73 6.03 -21.59
C LYS A 127 -7.45 7.18 -22.56
N GLU A 128 -7.81 8.37 -22.16
CA GLU A 128 -7.62 9.60 -22.89
C GLU A 128 -6.12 9.95 -22.95
N ALA A 129 -5.42 9.82 -21.84
CA ALA A 129 -3.98 9.98 -21.74
C ALA A 129 -3.27 9.00 -22.69
N ARG A 130 -3.68 7.73 -22.69
CA ARG A 130 -3.13 6.72 -23.58
C ARG A 130 -3.36 7.06 -25.05
N ASP A 131 -4.59 7.41 -25.46
CA ASP A 131 -4.90 7.80 -26.83
C ASP A 131 -4.08 9.02 -27.28
N PHE A 132 -3.93 10.00 -26.38
CA PHE A 132 -3.22 11.23 -26.68
C PHE A 132 -1.71 11.00 -26.81
N VAL A 133 -1.10 10.25 -25.91
CA VAL A 133 0.33 9.90 -25.97
C VAL A 133 0.63 9.03 -27.20
N ASP A 134 -0.20 8.04 -27.52
CA ASP A 134 -0.01 7.21 -28.72
C ASP A 134 -0.09 8.04 -30.02
N ARG A 135 -0.97 9.06 -30.10
CA ARG A 135 -1.03 10.01 -31.24
C ARG A 135 0.21 10.89 -31.28
N GLY A 136 0.67 11.41 -30.17
CA GLY A 136 1.90 12.19 -30.09
C GLY A 136 3.12 11.39 -30.54
N LEU A 137 3.28 10.17 -30.06
CA LEU A 137 4.37 9.27 -30.45
C LEU A 137 4.29 8.79 -31.92
N ALA A 138 3.10 8.77 -32.50
CA ALA A 138 2.97 8.49 -33.95
C ALA A 138 3.55 9.62 -34.82
N LEU A 139 3.49 10.87 -34.33
CA LEU A 139 4.05 12.05 -35.00
C LEU A 139 5.51 12.29 -34.59
N PHE A 140 5.82 12.12 -33.30
CA PHE A 140 7.11 12.40 -32.68
C PHE A 140 7.66 11.14 -31.97
N PRO A 141 8.11 10.12 -32.71
CA PRO A 141 8.47 8.81 -32.14
C PRO A 141 9.71 8.83 -31.23
N ASP A 142 10.53 9.86 -31.34
CA ASP A 142 11.74 10.03 -30.53
C ASP A 142 11.56 10.97 -29.33
N ASN A 143 10.36 11.51 -29.12
CA ASN A 143 10.06 12.40 -28.01
C ASN A 143 10.18 11.67 -26.67
N LEU A 144 11.09 12.13 -25.81
CA LEU A 144 11.41 11.47 -24.55
C LEU A 144 10.38 11.74 -23.44
N ILE A 145 9.73 12.91 -23.47
CA ILE A 145 8.68 13.27 -22.49
C ILE A 145 7.47 12.37 -22.71
N LEU A 146 7.01 12.24 -23.94
CA LEU A 146 5.89 11.35 -24.27
C LEU A 146 6.20 9.88 -23.98
N LYS A 147 7.44 9.43 -24.18
CA LYS A 147 7.85 8.08 -23.80
C LYS A 147 7.82 7.90 -22.26
N ASN A 148 8.20 8.92 -21.50
CA ASN A 148 8.11 8.89 -20.05
C ASN A 148 6.66 8.83 -19.58
N GLU A 149 5.78 9.62 -20.19
CA GLU A 149 4.33 9.54 -19.91
C GLU A 149 3.77 8.14 -20.26
N LEU A 150 4.25 7.54 -21.36
CA LEU A 150 3.88 6.17 -21.70
C LEU A 150 4.35 5.15 -20.64
N CYS A 151 5.52 5.35 -20.01
CA CYS A 151 5.96 4.49 -18.89
C CYS A 151 4.96 4.53 -17.74
N TYR A 152 4.50 5.72 -17.36
CA TYR A 152 3.50 5.90 -16.32
C TYR A 152 2.16 5.23 -16.68
N ILE A 153 1.70 5.41 -17.90
CA ILE A 153 0.47 4.76 -18.39
C ILE A 153 0.59 3.24 -18.37
N LEU A 154 1.70 2.68 -18.85
CA LEU A 154 1.94 1.23 -18.84
C LEU A 154 1.98 0.66 -17.41
N GLU A 155 2.51 1.43 -16.45
CA GLU A 155 2.47 1.07 -15.04
C GLU A 155 1.03 0.98 -14.52
N THR A 156 0.20 1.98 -14.79
CA THR A 156 -1.21 2.01 -14.35
C THR A 156 -2.05 0.92 -15.03
N GLU A 157 -1.70 0.54 -16.26
CA GLU A 157 -2.31 -0.57 -17.00
C GLU A 157 -1.84 -1.95 -16.49
N GLY A 158 -0.77 -2.00 -15.67
CA GLY A 158 -0.17 -3.22 -15.16
C GLY A 158 0.79 -3.93 -16.13
N ASP A 159 1.13 -3.31 -17.27
CA ASP A 159 2.15 -3.80 -18.21
C ASP A 159 3.56 -3.36 -17.77
N VAL A 160 3.90 -3.72 -16.53
CA VAL A 160 5.18 -3.35 -15.91
C VAL A 160 6.40 -3.83 -16.70
N PRO A 161 6.43 -5.04 -17.31
CA PRO A 161 7.59 -5.47 -18.09
C PRO A 161 7.89 -4.52 -19.25
N ARG A 162 6.87 -4.05 -19.96
CA ARG A 162 7.04 -3.12 -21.09
C ARG A 162 7.43 -1.72 -20.61
N ALA A 163 6.89 -1.28 -19.48
CA ALA A 163 7.32 -0.04 -18.85
C ALA A 163 8.82 -0.06 -18.49
N ILE A 164 9.33 -1.18 -17.94
CA ILE A 164 10.75 -1.37 -17.63
C ILE A 164 11.61 -1.30 -18.90
N GLU A 165 11.19 -1.97 -19.99
CA GLU A 165 11.92 -1.92 -21.27
C GLU A 165 12.02 -0.47 -21.78
N LEU A 166 10.91 0.24 -21.81
CA LEU A 166 10.84 1.63 -22.27
C LEU A 166 11.65 2.58 -21.38
N CYS A 167 11.58 2.40 -20.05
CA CYS A 167 12.37 3.18 -19.10
C CYS A 167 13.88 2.99 -19.30
N ASN A 168 14.33 1.77 -19.60
CA ASN A 168 15.73 1.51 -19.93
C ASN A 168 16.14 2.21 -21.25
N GLU A 169 15.27 2.27 -22.28
CA GLU A 169 15.54 3.04 -23.49
C GLU A 169 15.70 4.55 -23.19
N LEU A 170 14.90 5.08 -22.28
CA LEU A 170 15.01 6.48 -21.83
C LEU A 170 16.33 6.74 -21.10
N ILE A 171 16.75 5.84 -20.22
CA ILE A 171 18.03 5.91 -19.51
C ILE A 171 19.20 5.84 -20.49
N ASP A 172 19.14 4.99 -21.51
CA ASP A 172 20.17 4.92 -22.56
C ASP A 172 20.33 6.25 -23.31
N LYS A 173 19.27 7.04 -23.41
CA LYS A 173 19.30 8.38 -24.06
C LYS A 173 19.75 9.48 -23.12
N ASN A 174 19.29 9.43 -21.85
CA ASN A 174 19.67 10.41 -20.82
C ASN A 174 19.97 9.69 -19.49
N PRO A 175 21.21 9.19 -19.32
CA PRO A 175 21.60 8.42 -18.12
C PRO A 175 21.70 9.24 -16.83
N PHE A 176 21.57 10.58 -16.92
CA PHE A 176 21.62 11.47 -15.75
C PHE A 176 20.25 12.03 -15.36
N SER A 177 19.15 11.47 -15.89
CA SER A 177 17.80 11.85 -15.48
C SER A 177 17.45 11.18 -14.16
N TYR A 178 17.21 11.99 -13.13
CA TYR A 178 16.64 11.56 -11.86
C TYR A 178 15.32 10.78 -12.07
N GLU A 179 14.41 11.35 -12.86
CA GLU A 179 13.07 10.79 -13.09
C GLU A 179 13.10 9.38 -13.67
N TYR A 180 13.99 9.11 -14.64
CA TYR A 180 14.04 7.80 -15.27
C TYR A 180 14.56 6.72 -14.31
N TRP A 181 15.58 7.04 -13.52
CA TRP A 181 16.09 6.11 -12.50
C TRP A 181 15.09 5.90 -11.36
N PHE A 182 14.40 6.96 -10.93
CA PHE A 182 13.33 6.87 -9.93
C PHE A 182 12.19 5.97 -10.44
N THR A 183 11.71 6.20 -11.66
CA THR A 183 10.65 5.38 -12.29
C THR A 183 11.08 3.92 -12.43
N LEU A 184 12.32 3.65 -12.89
CA LEU A 184 12.84 2.30 -13.00
C LEU A 184 12.88 1.59 -11.63
N GLY A 185 13.35 2.27 -10.58
CA GLY A 185 13.38 1.73 -9.23
C GLY A 185 11.99 1.38 -8.70
N ARG A 186 11.01 2.25 -8.94
CA ARG A 186 9.61 2.03 -8.58
C ARG A 186 9.01 0.83 -9.33
N LEU A 187 9.22 0.73 -10.63
CA LEU A 187 8.76 -0.40 -11.45
C LEU A 187 9.37 -1.74 -10.98
N HIS A 188 10.67 -1.77 -10.67
CA HIS A 188 11.31 -2.98 -10.12
C HIS A 188 10.77 -3.33 -8.73
N SER A 189 10.49 -2.34 -7.88
CA SER A 189 9.86 -2.56 -6.58
C SER A 189 8.47 -3.20 -6.70
N MET A 190 7.66 -2.76 -7.68
CA MET A 190 6.32 -3.32 -7.92
C MET A 190 6.34 -4.81 -8.33
N VAL A 191 7.36 -5.24 -9.06
CA VAL A 191 7.50 -6.67 -9.43
C VAL A 191 8.26 -7.48 -8.38
N GLY A 192 8.66 -6.86 -7.26
CA GLY A 192 9.39 -7.52 -6.17
C GLY A 192 10.88 -7.77 -6.45
N ASP A 193 11.44 -7.15 -7.50
CA ASP A 193 12.88 -7.18 -7.79
C ASP A 193 13.58 -6.06 -7.01
N TYR A 194 13.61 -6.22 -5.67
CA TYR A 194 14.09 -5.17 -4.77
C TYR A 194 15.59 -4.88 -4.94
N GLU A 195 16.39 -5.86 -5.40
CA GLU A 195 17.81 -5.64 -5.65
C GLU A 195 18.02 -4.61 -6.76
N LYS A 196 17.33 -4.77 -7.90
CA LYS A 196 17.39 -3.78 -8.99
C LYS A 196 16.70 -2.46 -8.65
N ALA A 197 15.64 -2.50 -7.83
CA ALA A 197 15.02 -1.28 -7.33
C ALA A 197 16.02 -0.43 -6.54
N ILE A 198 16.78 -1.05 -5.62
CA ILE A 198 17.81 -0.38 -4.83
C ILE A 198 18.90 0.20 -5.71
N GLU A 199 19.41 -0.58 -6.71
CA GLU A 199 20.42 -0.10 -7.66
C GLU A 199 19.91 1.15 -8.43
N ALA A 200 18.67 1.12 -8.92
CA ALA A 200 18.09 2.25 -9.63
C ALA A 200 17.92 3.48 -8.73
N PHE A 201 17.47 3.29 -7.48
CA PHE A 201 17.35 4.37 -6.50
C PHE A 201 18.72 4.95 -6.10
N ASP A 202 19.77 4.12 -6.02
CA ASP A 202 21.13 4.60 -5.83
C ASP A 202 21.58 5.53 -6.96
N PHE A 203 21.27 5.19 -8.22
CA PHE A 203 21.54 6.08 -9.36
C PHE A 203 20.72 7.36 -9.31
N ALA A 204 19.43 7.29 -8.97
CA ALA A 204 18.59 8.48 -8.82
C ALA A 204 19.17 9.44 -7.74
N LEU A 205 19.60 8.90 -6.58
CA LEU A 205 20.25 9.67 -5.51
C LEU A 205 21.61 10.28 -5.91
N THR A 206 22.29 9.73 -6.94
CA THR A 206 23.47 10.42 -7.49
C THR A 206 23.11 11.64 -8.32
N CYS A 207 21.88 11.74 -8.82
CA CYS A 207 21.40 12.90 -9.57
C CYS A 207 20.84 13.98 -8.64
N ASP A 208 20.11 13.55 -7.59
CA ASP A 208 19.58 14.41 -6.52
C ASP A 208 19.62 13.65 -5.18
N ASP A 209 20.52 14.07 -4.28
CA ASP A 209 20.70 13.47 -2.95
C ASP A 209 19.80 14.06 -1.87
N SER A 210 19.05 15.12 -2.20
CA SER A 210 18.17 15.82 -1.26
C SER A 210 16.79 15.17 -1.08
N ASP A 211 16.39 14.26 -1.96
CA ASP A 211 15.06 13.65 -1.94
C ASP A 211 14.88 12.66 -0.78
N THR A 212 14.18 13.14 0.25
CA THR A 212 13.86 12.38 1.46
C THR A 212 12.90 11.22 1.16
N GLU A 213 11.93 11.39 0.26
CA GLU A 213 10.98 10.34 -0.11
C GLU A 213 11.68 9.18 -0.82
N LEU A 214 12.60 9.49 -1.71
CA LEU A 214 13.40 8.48 -2.38
C LEU A 214 14.26 7.67 -1.40
N LYS A 215 14.89 8.32 -0.40
CA LYS A 215 15.64 7.64 0.67
C LYS A 215 14.73 6.69 1.47
N ILE A 216 13.50 7.12 1.78
CA ILE A 216 12.51 6.27 2.46
C ILE A 216 12.13 5.05 1.60
N LEU A 217 11.87 5.24 0.31
CA LEU A 217 11.56 4.16 -0.62
C LEU A 217 12.71 3.17 -0.77
N LYS A 218 13.95 3.65 -0.89
CA LYS A 218 15.15 2.81 -0.93
C LYS A 218 15.29 1.99 0.35
N ALA A 219 15.14 2.62 1.52
CA ALA A 219 15.20 1.93 2.81
C ALA A 219 14.09 0.88 2.95
N TYR A 220 12.89 1.16 2.44
CA TYR A 220 11.82 0.18 2.38
C TYR A 220 12.16 -1.01 1.45
N CYS A 221 12.76 -0.76 0.28
CA CYS A 221 13.22 -1.83 -0.60
C CYS A 221 14.32 -2.68 0.06
N LEU A 222 15.23 -2.08 0.81
CA LEU A 222 16.21 -2.80 1.62
C LEU A 222 15.55 -3.69 2.68
N TYR A 223 14.50 -3.19 3.36
CA TYR A 223 13.70 -4.00 4.29
C TYR A 223 13.04 -5.19 3.59
N MET A 224 12.41 -4.96 2.43
CA MET A 224 11.75 -6.02 1.65
C MET A 224 12.75 -7.03 1.08
N ASN A 225 13.99 -6.61 0.82
CA ASN A 225 15.12 -7.47 0.41
C ASN A 225 15.86 -8.12 1.61
N GLU A 226 15.25 -8.12 2.79
CA GLU A 226 15.77 -8.69 4.04
C GLU A 226 17.12 -8.11 4.49
N SER A 227 17.54 -6.96 3.93
CA SER A 227 18.79 -6.25 4.27
C SER A 227 18.53 -5.25 5.41
N TYR A 228 18.07 -5.76 6.56
CA TYR A 228 17.53 -4.95 7.65
C TYR A 228 18.55 -3.99 8.28
N GLU A 229 19.82 -4.39 8.39
CA GLU A 229 20.89 -3.54 8.90
C GLU A 229 21.07 -2.30 8.02
N LYS A 230 21.15 -2.51 6.69
CA LYS A 230 21.29 -1.41 5.73
C LYS A 230 20.04 -0.52 5.71
N ALA A 231 18.83 -1.11 5.82
CA ALA A 231 17.61 -0.34 5.91
C ALA A 231 17.62 0.59 7.14
N ILE A 232 18.12 0.12 8.29
CA ILE A 232 18.28 0.94 9.50
C ILE A 232 19.29 2.06 9.27
N GLU A 233 20.43 1.78 8.63
CA GLU A 233 21.44 2.78 8.30
C GLU A 233 20.85 3.90 7.44
N GLU A 234 20.12 3.53 6.36
CA GLU A 234 19.45 4.50 5.48
C GLU A 234 18.41 5.33 6.25
N TYR A 235 17.54 4.70 7.08
CA TYR A 235 16.56 5.44 7.89
C TYR A 235 17.23 6.38 8.90
N GLN A 236 18.40 6.05 9.45
CA GLN A 236 19.13 6.89 10.38
C GLN A 236 19.81 8.08 9.71
N GLU A 237 20.12 8.00 8.42
CA GLU A 237 20.72 9.08 7.63
C GLU A 237 19.67 10.08 7.13
N ILE A 238 18.37 9.75 7.26
CA ILE A 238 17.31 10.66 6.85
C ILE A 238 17.20 11.80 7.86
N GLU A 239 17.50 13.01 7.41
CA GLU A 239 17.22 14.24 8.14
C GLU A 239 15.81 14.72 7.80
N GLY A 240 14.95 14.85 8.79
CA GLY A 240 13.58 15.26 8.60
C GLY A 240 12.98 15.92 9.84
N ASP A 241 11.83 16.53 9.65
CA ASP A 241 11.03 17.06 10.74
C ASP A 241 10.31 15.93 11.53
N GLU A 242 9.51 16.30 12.53
CA GLU A 242 8.78 15.36 13.34
C GLU A 242 7.82 14.47 12.52
N GLU A 243 7.27 14.96 11.40
CA GLU A 243 6.36 14.22 10.54
C GLU A 243 7.08 13.09 9.80
N VAL A 244 8.25 13.39 9.22
CA VAL A 244 9.12 12.38 8.60
C VAL A 244 9.53 11.32 9.63
N MET A 245 9.96 11.75 10.83
CA MET A 245 10.36 10.84 11.90
C MET A 245 9.20 9.93 12.37
N ARG A 246 7.97 10.44 12.40
CA ARG A 246 6.78 9.62 12.68
C ARG A 246 6.57 8.52 11.62
N ARG A 247 6.82 8.82 10.35
CA ARG A 247 6.66 7.84 9.25
C ARG A 247 7.73 6.75 9.27
N ILE A 248 8.99 7.07 9.53
CA ILE A 248 10.10 6.11 9.46
C ILE A 248 10.32 5.32 10.76
N SER A 249 9.95 5.85 11.93
CA SER A 249 10.18 5.18 13.22
C SER A 249 9.53 3.79 13.33
N PRO A 250 8.27 3.56 12.88
CA PRO A 250 7.68 2.22 12.86
C PRO A 250 8.44 1.25 11.96
N LEU A 251 8.87 1.70 10.78
CA LEU A 251 9.61 0.89 9.81
C LEU A 251 10.97 0.48 10.36
N MET A 252 11.67 1.41 10.99
CA MET A 252 12.95 1.14 11.67
C MET A 252 12.77 0.17 12.84
N ALA A 253 11.69 0.33 13.63
CA ALA A 253 11.38 -0.57 14.72
C ALA A 253 11.09 -1.99 14.23
N GLU A 254 10.42 -2.14 13.10
CA GLU A 254 10.21 -3.44 12.45
C GLU A 254 11.51 -4.08 11.97
N CYS A 255 12.44 -3.31 11.40
CA CYS A 255 13.77 -3.79 11.07
C CYS A 255 14.49 -4.35 12.31
N TYR A 256 14.47 -3.63 13.45
CA TYR A 256 15.03 -4.13 14.69
C TYR A 256 14.34 -5.41 15.19
N MET A 257 13.04 -5.54 15.02
CA MET A 257 12.32 -6.80 15.35
C MET A 257 12.77 -7.97 14.48
N LYS A 258 12.98 -7.74 13.17
CA LYS A 258 13.49 -8.78 12.25
C LYS A 258 14.90 -9.24 12.60
N LEU A 259 15.71 -8.34 13.14
CA LEU A 259 17.07 -8.64 13.66
C LEU A 259 17.06 -9.17 15.10
N GLU A 260 15.90 -9.48 15.67
CA GLU A 260 15.71 -9.93 17.07
C GLU A 260 16.26 -8.93 18.10
N GLN A 261 16.50 -7.67 17.72
CA GLN A 261 16.94 -6.60 18.62
C GLN A 261 15.74 -5.96 19.34
N TYR A 262 14.98 -6.78 20.06
CA TYR A 262 13.69 -6.40 20.65
C TYR A 262 13.78 -5.24 21.64
N GLU A 263 14.92 -5.04 22.30
CA GLU A 263 15.10 -3.90 23.22
C GLU A 263 15.09 -2.55 22.49
N LYS A 264 15.73 -2.47 21.31
CA LYS A 264 15.72 -1.25 20.51
C LYS A 264 14.36 -1.01 19.88
N ALA A 265 13.73 -2.07 19.37
CA ALA A 265 12.37 -2.01 18.85
C ALA A 265 11.38 -1.55 19.93
N TYR A 266 11.48 -2.09 21.15
CA TYR A 266 10.66 -1.68 22.28
C TYR A 266 10.78 -0.18 22.58
N GLN A 267 12.00 0.37 22.58
CA GLN A 267 12.23 1.80 22.81
C GLN A 267 11.52 2.66 21.76
N LEU A 268 11.65 2.31 20.49
CA LEU A 268 10.98 3.03 19.39
C LEU A 268 9.45 2.92 19.49
N PHE A 269 8.90 1.72 19.64
CA PHE A 269 7.45 1.55 19.80
C PHE A 269 6.91 2.22 21.05
N SER A 270 7.70 2.27 22.15
CA SER A 270 7.31 3.02 23.35
C SER A 270 7.19 4.51 23.07
N THR A 271 8.10 5.09 22.27
CA THR A 271 8.03 6.49 21.84
C THR A 271 6.81 6.72 20.96
N ILE A 272 6.60 5.86 19.95
CA ILE A 272 5.46 5.90 19.02
C ILE A 272 4.13 5.90 19.80
N LEU A 273 3.93 4.93 20.71
CA LEU A 273 2.67 4.78 21.47
C LEU A 273 2.46 5.84 22.57
N ASN A 274 3.41 6.73 22.80
CA ASN A 274 3.30 7.86 23.71
C ASN A 274 3.22 9.21 22.99
N ASP A 275 3.40 9.25 21.66
CA ASP A 275 3.22 10.44 20.85
C ASP A 275 1.71 10.66 20.58
N PRO A 276 1.10 11.77 21.05
CA PRO A 276 -0.32 12.02 20.89
C PRO A 276 -0.71 12.34 19.44
N ASP A 277 0.23 12.71 18.59
CA ASP A 277 0.02 13.07 17.20
C ASP A 277 0.26 11.88 16.23
N MET A 278 0.72 10.74 16.77
CA MET A 278 0.80 9.52 15.99
C MET A 278 -0.58 8.89 15.82
N GLU A 279 -0.93 8.52 14.60
CA GLU A 279 -2.03 7.59 14.36
C GLU A 279 -1.64 6.22 14.91
N ASP A 280 -2.10 5.95 16.13
CA ASP A 280 -1.92 4.67 16.79
C ASP A 280 -2.70 3.57 16.05
N GLY A 281 -2.06 2.92 15.08
CA GLY A 281 -2.65 1.73 14.45
C GLY A 281 -2.53 0.50 15.35
N PRO A 282 -3.45 -0.49 15.21
CA PRO A 282 -3.39 -1.73 15.99
C PRO A 282 -2.06 -2.48 15.83
N THR A 283 -1.39 -2.33 14.68
CA THR A 283 -0.10 -2.96 14.38
C THR A 283 1.00 -2.50 15.32
N ASN A 284 1.07 -1.20 15.64
CA ASN A 284 2.06 -0.66 16.58
C ASN A 284 1.89 -1.26 17.99
N TYR A 285 0.65 -1.42 18.45
CA TYR A 285 0.38 -2.10 19.71
C TYR A 285 0.79 -3.56 19.69
N ILE A 286 0.50 -4.29 18.62
CA ILE A 286 0.87 -5.71 18.47
C ILE A 286 2.38 -5.87 18.52
N ASN A 287 3.11 -5.06 17.75
CA ASN A 287 4.56 -5.10 17.69
C ASN A 287 5.19 -4.71 19.03
N TYR A 288 4.67 -3.67 19.69
CA TYR A 288 5.07 -3.31 21.05
C TYR A 288 4.90 -4.44 22.06
N ILE A 289 3.71 -5.08 22.07
CA ILE A 289 3.40 -6.19 22.97
C ILE A 289 4.37 -7.35 22.74
N ARG A 290 4.66 -7.67 21.46
CA ARG A 290 5.64 -8.69 21.10
C ARG A 290 7.03 -8.34 21.65
N CYS A 291 7.48 -7.10 21.48
CA CYS A 291 8.77 -6.66 22.04
C CYS A 291 8.79 -6.75 23.57
N CYS A 292 7.70 -6.42 24.26
CA CYS A 292 7.58 -6.59 25.70
C CYS A 292 7.71 -8.05 26.13
N THR A 293 7.05 -8.96 25.42
CA THR A 293 7.12 -10.41 25.73
C THR A 293 8.53 -10.94 25.54
N GLU A 294 9.18 -10.64 24.42
CA GLU A 294 10.53 -11.08 24.11
C GLU A 294 11.59 -10.50 25.07
N THR A 295 11.29 -9.36 25.70
CA THR A 295 12.19 -8.72 26.68
C THR A 295 11.80 -8.99 28.15
N GLY A 296 10.82 -9.89 28.39
CA GLY A 296 10.39 -10.29 29.72
C GLY A 296 9.56 -9.24 30.49
N ARG A 297 8.89 -8.33 29.76
CA ARG A 297 8.01 -7.28 30.30
C ARG A 297 6.53 -7.68 30.27
N ASP A 298 6.21 -8.92 30.68
CA ASP A 298 4.88 -9.52 30.50
C ASP A 298 3.74 -8.73 31.17
N ASN A 299 3.99 -8.11 32.32
CA ASN A 299 2.98 -7.27 32.96
C ASN A 299 2.65 -6.02 32.16
N GLU A 300 3.65 -5.42 31.53
CA GLU A 300 3.49 -4.24 30.66
C GLU A 300 2.78 -4.62 29.37
N ALA A 301 3.19 -5.73 28.75
CA ALA A 301 2.55 -6.32 27.59
C ALA A 301 1.04 -6.52 27.83
N SER A 302 0.69 -7.18 28.95
CA SER A 302 -0.70 -7.44 29.32
C SER A 302 -1.50 -6.15 29.49
N ASN A 303 -0.97 -5.15 30.20
CA ASN A 303 -1.65 -3.87 30.42
C ASN A 303 -1.90 -3.11 29.11
N LYS A 304 -0.90 -3.05 28.23
CA LYS A 304 -1.05 -2.41 26.91
C LYS A 304 -2.01 -3.18 26.01
N LEU A 305 -2.01 -4.52 26.08
CA LEU A 305 -2.92 -5.38 25.31
C LEU A 305 -4.38 -5.14 25.72
N PHE A 306 -4.68 -5.05 27.02
CA PHE A 306 -6.03 -4.69 27.47
C PHE A 306 -6.47 -3.32 26.97
N LYS A 307 -5.58 -2.32 27.02
CA LYS A 307 -5.85 -0.98 26.48
C LYS A 307 -6.11 -1.02 24.97
N ALA A 308 -5.25 -1.69 24.23
CA ALA A 308 -5.36 -1.81 22.77
C ALA A 308 -6.68 -2.51 22.35
N ALA A 309 -7.07 -3.58 23.05
CA ALA A 309 -8.33 -4.29 22.78
C ALA A 309 -9.59 -3.44 23.11
N GLN A 310 -9.48 -2.44 23.99
CA GLN A 310 -10.54 -1.46 24.22
C GLN A 310 -10.60 -0.39 23.10
N LEU A 311 -9.45 0.07 22.64
CA LEU A 311 -9.35 1.05 21.54
C LEU A 311 -9.79 0.44 20.20
N TYR A 312 -9.42 -0.82 19.95
CA TYR A 312 -9.70 -1.56 18.71
C TYR A 312 -10.57 -2.80 18.97
N PRO A 313 -11.83 -2.62 19.38
CA PRO A 313 -12.67 -3.70 19.88
C PRO A 313 -13.06 -4.75 18.84
N ASN A 314 -12.83 -4.47 17.55
CA ASN A 314 -13.12 -5.39 16.44
C ASN A 314 -11.84 -5.90 15.75
N ASN A 315 -10.66 -5.57 16.26
CA ASN A 315 -9.42 -6.09 15.72
C ASN A 315 -9.21 -7.54 16.21
N VAL A 316 -9.38 -8.49 15.30
CA VAL A 316 -9.34 -9.93 15.61
C VAL A 316 -7.97 -10.33 16.16
N ARG A 317 -6.88 -9.79 15.64
CA ARG A 317 -5.53 -10.12 16.06
C ARG A 317 -5.24 -9.69 17.51
N LEU A 318 -5.62 -8.46 17.88
CA LEU A 318 -5.51 -7.99 19.28
C LEU A 318 -6.39 -8.80 20.22
N LEU A 319 -7.62 -9.13 19.82
CA LEU A 319 -8.51 -9.98 20.60
C LEU A 319 -7.95 -11.40 20.76
N SER A 320 -7.29 -11.95 19.74
CA SER A 320 -6.65 -13.26 19.80
C SER A 320 -5.49 -13.27 20.80
N LEU A 321 -4.63 -12.26 20.74
CA LEU A 321 -3.55 -12.10 21.73
C LEU A 321 -4.11 -11.94 23.15
N LEU A 322 -5.21 -11.20 23.32
CA LEU A 322 -5.87 -11.04 24.60
C LEU A 322 -6.43 -12.36 25.13
N ALA A 323 -7.07 -13.14 24.26
CA ALA A 323 -7.59 -14.46 24.64
C ALA A 323 -6.47 -15.40 25.11
N LEU A 324 -5.33 -15.44 24.40
CA LEU A 324 -4.16 -16.22 24.79
C LEU A 324 -3.58 -15.73 26.13
N CYS A 325 -3.40 -14.43 26.32
CA CYS A 325 -2.91 -13.84 27.56
C CYS A 325 -3.83 -14.19 28.76
N LEU A 326 -5.15 -14.18 28.56
CA LEU A 326 -6.12 -14.57 29.58
C LEU A 326 -6.04 -16.07 29.90
N LEU A 327 -5.82 -16.93 28.90
CA LEU A 327 -5.61 -18.38 29.11
C LEU A 327 -4.36 -18.64 29.95
N ASP A 328 -3.24 -17.99 29.62
CA ASP A 328 -1.97 -18.11 30.34
C ASP A 328 -2.09 -17.62 31.80
N SER A 329 -2.89 -16.56 32.00
CA SER A 329 -3.20 -16.03 33.34
C SER A 329 -4.23 -16.87 34.11
N GLY A 330 -4.71 -17.98 33.57
CA GLY A 330 -5.72 -18.85 34.17
C GLY A 330 -7.16 -18.32 34.15
N LYS A 331 -7.42 -17.18 33.48
CA LYS A 331 -8.74 -16.54 33.37
C LYS A 331 -9.52 -17.11 32.18
N LYS A 332 -9.81 -18.38 32.26
CA LYS A 332 -10.32 -19.20 31.15
C LYS A 332 -11.71 -18.79 30.66
N GLU A 333 -12.61 -18.40 31.59
CA GLU A 333 -13.95 -17.94 31.28
C GLU A 333 -13.93 -16.63 30.46
N GLU A 334 -13.10 -15.66 30.88
CA GLU A 334 -12.91 -14.38 30.16
C GLU A 334 -12.33 -14.64 28.77
N ALA A 335 -11.37 -15.55 28.64
CA ALA A 335 -10.77 -15.94 27.37
C ALA A 335 -11.82 -16.50 26.38
N ILE A 336 -12.75 -17.33 26.87
CA ILE A 336 -13.83 -17.87 26.05
C ILE A 336 -14.79 -16.78 25.60
N GLU A 337 -15.11 -15.79 26.44
CA GLU A 337 -15.95 -14.66 26.03
C GLU A 337 -15.32 -13.87 24.87
N ILE A 338 -14.00 -13.58 24.98
CA ILE A 338 -13.26 -12.92 23.90
C ILE A 338 -13.24 -13.78 22.63
N THR A 339 -13.00 -15.10 22.76
CA THR A 339 -12.98 -16.00 21.61
C THR A 339 -14.36 -16.13 20.94
N ASN A 340 -15.44 -16.12 21.72
CA ASN A 340 -16.80 -16.05 21.17
C ASN A 340 -17.04 -14.74 20.41
N LYS A 341 -16.46 -13.62 20.87
CA LYS A 341 -16.52 -12.36 20.16
C LYS A 341 -15.75 -12.42 18.83
N ILE A 342 -14.54 -12.98 18.82
CA ILE A 342 -13.74 -13.24 17.62
C ILE A 342 -14.57 -14.05 16.62
N PHE A 343 -15.16 -15.16 17.05
CA PHE A 343 -15.98 -16.01 16.20
C PHE A 343 -17.13 -15.25 15.55
N LYS A 344 -17.85 -14.39 16.29
CA LYS A 344 -18.92 -13.55 15.75
C LYS A 344 -18.43 -12.53 14.72
N ILE A 345 -17.27 -11.91 14.97
CA ILE A 345 -16.68 -10.93 14.04
C ILE A 345 -16.32 -11.61 12.72
N ILE A 346 -15.65 -12.76 12.79
CA ILE A 346 -15.27 -13.53 11.59
C ILE A 346 -16.50 -14.02 10.84
N ASP A 347 -17.56 -14.40 11.53
CA ASP A 347 -18.79 -14.92 10.92
C ASP A 347 -19.64 -13.81 10.26
N SER A 348 -19.59 -12.58 10.81
CA SER A 348 -20.34 -11.44 10.31
C SER A 348 -19.66 -10.68 9.17
N ASN A 349 -18.35 -10.76 9.09
CA ASN A 349 -17.54 -10.07 8.08
C ASN A 349 -16.86 -11.12 7.20
N SER A 350 -16.83 -10.87 5.89
CA SER A 350 -15.97 -11.58 4.94
C SER A 350 -14.52 -11.12 5.15
N ILE A 351 -14.01 -11.20 6.38
CA ILE A 351 -12.61 -10.91 6.67
C ILE A 351 -11.82 -12.08 6.14
N ASP A 352 -10.83 -11.80 5.33
CA ASP A 352 -9.81 -12.73 4.89
C ASP A 352 -8.77 -12.85 6.02
N PRO A 353 -8.89 -13.83 6.92
CA PRO A 353 -8.02 -13.91 8.08
C PRO A 353 -6.78 -14.70 7.70
N GLU A 354 -5.75 -13.97 7.33
CA GLU A 354 -4.45 -14.55 6.93
C GLU A 354 -3.54 -14.91 8.10
N THR A 355 -3.91 -14.64 9.36
CA THR A 355 -2.96 -14.79 10.44
C THR A 355 -3.07 -16.11 11.21
N GLN A 356 -1.90 -16.77 11.36
CA GLN A 356 -1.73 -17.99 12.16
C GLN A 356 -2.14 -17.78 13.62
N GLU A 357 -2.02 -16.57 14.17
CA GLU A 357 -2.37 -16.22 15.56
C GLU A 357 -3.87 -16.32 15.81
N GLU A 358 -4.69 -15.92 14.85
CA GLU A 358 -6.15 -16.04 14.93
C GLU A 358 -6.58 -17.50 14.94
N CYS A 359 -6.01 -18.30 14.06
CA CYS A 359 -6.22 -19.74 14.03
C CYS A 359 -5.77 -20.38 15.36
N ASN A 360 -4.61 -20.03 15.90
CA ASN A 360 -4.11 -20.54 17.16
C ASN A 360 -5.00 -20.21 18.34
N SER A 361 -5.55 -18.97 18.43
CA SER A 361 -6.47 -18.61 19.50
C SER A 361 -7.75 -19.44 19.49
N LEU A 362 -8.32 -19.68 18.30
CA LEU A 362 -9.49 -20.53 18.12
C LEU A 362 -9.18 -21.99 18.47
N ILE A 363 -7.99 -22.50 18.13
CA ILE A 363 -7.54 -23.85 18.47
C ILE A 363 -7.43 -24.00 19.99
N HIS A 364 -6.75 -23.10 20.68
CA HIS A 364 -6.58 -23.17 22.14
C HIS A 364 -7.90 -23.05 22.90
N ALA A 365 -8.80 -22.19 22.43
CA ALA A 365 -10.14 -22.11 23.01
C ALA A 365 -10.95 -23.39 22.76
N GLY A 366 -10.80 -24.00 21.57
CA GLY A 366 -11.38 -25.30 21.25
C GLY A 366 -10.85 -26.43 22.14
N GLU A 367 -9.54 -26.49 22.37
CA GLU A 367 -8.90 -27.44 23.32
C GLU A 367 -9.46 -27.29 24.72
N TYR A 368 -9.59 -26.04 25.21
CA TYR A 368 -10.19 -25.78 26.51
C TYR A 368 -11.66 -26.24 26.58
N LEU A 369 -12.48 -25.91 25.57
CA LEU A 369 -13.88 -26.35 25.51
C LEU A 369 -13.99 -27.87 25.51
N LEU A 370 -13.10 -28.55 24.79
CA LEU A 370 -13.04 -30.01 24.76
C LEU A 370 -12.72 -30.56 26.16
N SER A 371 -11.78 -29.96 26.89
CA SER A 371 -11.43 -30.35 28.24
C SER A 371 -12.58 -30.16 29.25
N LYS A 372 -13.55 -29.29 28.95
CA LYS A 372 -14.79 -29.06 29.73
C LYS A 372 -15.96 -29.93 29.27
N GLY A 373 -15.77 -30.76 28.24
CA GLY A 373 -16.82 -31.60 27.69
C GLY A 373 -17.77 -30.88 26.70
N GLU A 374 -17.50 -29.63 26.34
CA GLU A 374 -18.30 -28.87 25.37
C GLU A 374 -17.86 -29.19 23.93
N VAL A 375 -17.98 -30.46 23.56
CA VAL A 375 -17.40 -31.04 22.33
C VAL A 375 -17.94 -30.36 21.05
N ASP A 376 -19.24 -30.11 20.97
CA ASP A 376 -19.87 -29.52 19.77
C ASP A 376 -19.36 -28.10 19.51
N LYS A 377 -19.13 -27.31 20.57
CA LYS A 377 -18.54 -25.98 20.44
C LYS A 377 -17.09 -26.06 19.98
N ALA A 378 -16.29 -26.99 20.55
CA ALA A 378 -14.92 -27.19 20.12
C ALA A 378 -14.85 -27.53 18.63
N ILE A 379 -15.71 -28.45 18.16
CA ILE A 379 -15.83 -28.80 16.74
C ILE A 379 -16.16 -27.57 15.90
N SER A 380 -17.08 -26.72 16.34
CA SER A 380 -17.44 -25.50 15.61
C SER A 380 -16.26 -24.54 15.45
N TYR A 381 -15.41 -24.41 16.48
CA TYR A 381 -14.21 -23.60 16.45
C TYR A 381 -13.15 -24.15 15.47
N TYR A 382 -12.89 -25.45 15.54
CA TYR A 382 -11.95 -26.10 14.64
C TYR A 382 -12.42 -26.08 13.18
N LYS A 383 -13.72 -26.22 12.91
CA LYS A 383 -14.29 -26.04 11.58
C LYS A 383 -14.10 -24.61 11.07
N LYS A 384 -14.23 -23.62 11.96
CA LYS A 384 -13.99 -22.23 11.61
C LYS A 384 -12.54 -22.00 11.22
N VAL A 385 -11.59 -22.56 11.98
CA VAL A 385 -10.16 -22.53 11.62
C VAL A 385 -9.93 -23.13 10.24
N LEU A 386 -10.55 -24.27 9.94
CA LEU A 386 -10.41 -24.92 8.63
C LEU A 386 -10.98 -24.07 7.48
N GLN A 387 -12.07 -23.30 7.74
CA GLN A 387 -12.61 -22.36 6.77
C GLN A 387 -11.70 -21.16 6.53
N ILE A 388 -11.08 -20.65 7.60
CA ILE A 388 -10.16 -19.51 7.57
C ILE A 388 -8.88 -19.88 6.82
N ASN A 389 -8.20 -20.91 7.28
CA ASN A 389 -6.96 -21.39 6.70
C ASN A 389 -6.94 -22.93 6.64
N PRO A 390 -7.31 -23.52 5.49
CA PRO A 390 -7.29 -24.96 5.31
C PRO A 390 -5.93 -25.62 5.50
N LYS A 391 -4.85 -24.83 5.42
CA LYS A 391 -3.46 -25.30 5.61
C LYS A 391 -2.95 -25.16 7.05
N THR A 392 -3.81 -24.76 8.00
CA THR A 392 -3.42 -24.64 9.41
C THR A 392 -2.85 -25.98 9.91
N PRO A 393 -1.61 -25.99 10.43
CA PRO A 393 -0.97 -27.22 10.90
C PRO A 393 -1.84 -27.93 11.94
N LEU A 394 -1.92 -29.23 11.86
CA LEU A 394 -2.59 -30.10 12.82
C LEU A 394 -4.11 -29.89 13.00
N ILE A 395 -4.77 -29.05 12.22
CA ILE A 395 -6.22 -28.79 12.38
C ILE A 395 -7.08 -30.05 12.22
N HIS A 396 -6.71 -30.92 11.28
CA HIS A 396 -7.38 -32.20 11.09
C HIS A 396 -7.22 -33.13 12.29
N ILE A 397 -6.09 -33.03 13.02
CA ILE A 397 -5.88 -33.75 14.27
C ILE A 397 -6.85 -33.26 15.35
N HIS A 398 -6.98 -31.95 15.53
CA HIS A 398 -7.90 -31.39 16.52
C HIS A 398 -9.35 -31.76 16.23
N LEU A 399 -9.77 -31.75 14.94
CA LEU A 399 -11.09 -32.19 14.51
C LEU A 399 -11.29 -33.68 14.75
N ALA A 400 -10.34 -34.52 14.35
CA ALA A 400 -10.42 -35.96 14.59
C ALA A 400 -10.57 -36.26 16.09
N MET A 401 -9.77 -35.64 16.95
CA MET A 401 -9.87 -35.82 18.40
C MET A 401 -11.23 -35.39 18.96
N ALA A 402 -11.74 -34.25 18.52
CA ALA A 402 -13.05 -33.76 18.93
C ALA A 402 -14.18 -34.71 18.49
N TYR A 403 -14.16 -35.20 17.26
CA TYR A 403 -15.15 -36.19 16.77
C TYR A 403 -15.05 -37.54 17.48
N LEU A 404 -13.84 -37.97 17.85
CA LEU A 404 -13.65 -39.14 18.67
C LEU A 404 -14.30 -39.00 20.05
N HIS A 405 -14.12 -37.84 20.70
CA HIS A 405 -14.81 -37.50 21.95
C HIS A 405 -16.33 -37.48 21.80
N ASN A 406 -16.83 -37.04 20.64
CA ASN A 406 -18.27 -37.05 20.30
C ASN A 406 -18.80 -38.43 19.88
N LYS A 407 -17.93 -39.43 19.81
CA LYS A 407 -18.23 -40.78 19.30
C LYS A 407 -18.76 -40.81 17.83
N ASP A 408 -18.41 -39.80 17.07
CA ASP A 408 -18.70 -39.66 15.65
C ASP A 408 -17.55 -40.25 14.83
N LEU A 409 -17.64 -41.57 14.60
CA LEU A 409 -16.59 -42.34 13.96
C LEU A 409 -16.48 -42.05 12.45
N GLU A 410 -17.55 -41.62 11.81
CA GLU A 410 -17.53 -41.26 10.39
C GLU A 410 -16.69 -40.03 10.14
N ASN A 411 -17.00 -38.92 10.80
CA ASN A 411 -16.20 -37.66 10.69
C ASN A 411 -14.77 -37.83 11.25
N PHE A 412 -14.60 -38.65 12.29
CA PHE A 412 -13.26 -39.00 12.77
C PHE A 412 -12.42 -39.62 11.65
N THR A 413 -12.93 -40.64 10.96
CA THR A 413 -12.22 -41.35 9.90
C THR A 413 -11.90 -40.42 8.73
N ASP A 414 -12.85 -39.57 8.36
CA ASP A 414 -12.65 -38.59 7.28
C ASP A 414 -11.49 -37.63 7.58
N HIS A 415 -11.42 -37.12 8.79
CA HIS A 415 -10.32 -36.20 9.15
C HIS A 415 -8.99 -36.91 9.34
N VAL A 416 -8.97 -38.12 9.88
CA VAL A 416 -7.74 -38.95 9.98
C VAL A 416 -7.17 -39.25 8.58
N SER A 417 -8.00 -39.48 7.58
CA SER A 417 -7.55 -39.73 6.22
C SER A 417 -6.83 -38.54 5.55
N GLN A 418 -7.01 -37.34 6.09
CA GLN A 418 -6.41 -36.10 5.60
C GLN A 418 -5.13 -35.69 6.36
N ILE A 419 -4.75 -36.47 7.39
CA ILE A 419 -3.53 -36.21 8.18
C ILE A 419 -2.33 -36.84 7.46
N SER A 420 -1.23 -36.06 7.32
CA SER A 420 0.01 -36.59 6.75
C SER A 420 0.62 -37.67 7.65
N GLU A 421 1.40 -38.61 7.07
CA GLU A 421 2.10 -39.64 7.85
C GLU A 421 3.00 -39.03 8.94
N ASP A 422 3.68 -37.92 8.65
CA ASP A 422 4.55 -37.22 9.61
C ASP A 422 3.74 -36.61 10.76
N ASP A 423 2.56 -36.05 10.49
CA ASP A 423 1.69 -35.47 11.51
C ASP A 423 0.98 -36.55 12.34
N LEU A 424 0.66 -37.69 11.75
CA LEU A 424 0.22 -38.85 12.49
C LEU A 424 1.29 -39.34 13.47
N PHE A 425 2.57 -39.37 13.09
CA PHE A 425 3.68 -39.68 14.00
C PHE A 425 3.81 -38.66 15.13
N ARG A 426 3.61 -37.38 14.85
CA ARG A 426 3.60 -36.32 15.87
C ARG A 426 2.41 -36.48 16.83
N LEU A 427 1.24 -36.83 16.31
CA LEU A 427 0.05 -37.14 17.11
C LEU A 427 0.33 -38.27 18.11
N PHE A 428 0.86 -39.41 17.61
CA PHE A 428 1.21 -40.54 18.46
C PHE A 428 2.26 -40.21 19.51
N ARG A 429 3.22 -39.34 19.19
CA ARG A 429 4.28 -38.96 20.10
C ARG A 429 3.81 -38.00 21.20
N LYS A 430 2.85 -37.09 20.89
CA LYS A 430 2.34 -36.08 21.81
C LYS A 430 1.21 -36.58 22.69
N PHE A 431 0.39 -37.49 22.18
CA PHE A 431 -0.81 -38.00 22.88
C PHE A 431 -0.76 -39.51 23.18
N GLY A 432 0.28 -40.19 22.69
CA GLY A 432 0.39 -41.64 22.74
C GLY A 432 0.61 -42.23 24.12
N SER A 433 1.14 -41.48 25.11
CA SER A 433 1.36 -42.00 26.44
C SER A 433 0.07 -42.21 27.25
N ASP A 434 -0.95 -41.39 27.03
CA ASP A 434 -2.16 -41.40 27.86
C ASP A 434 -3.40 -41.96 27.15
N MET A 435 -3.47 -41.84 25.82
CA MET A 435 -4.62 -42.33 25.03
C MET A 435 -4.41 -43.68 24.32
N PHE A 436 -3.15 -44.04 24.09
CA PHE A 436 -2.76 -45.25 23.39
C PHE A 436 -1.81 -46.13 24.24
N ALA A 437 -1.91 -46.02 25.58
CA ALA A 437 -1.10 -46.82 26.50
C ALA A 437 -1.18 -48.34 26.24
N ASP A 438 -2.22 -48.79 25.56
CA ASP A 438 -2.42 -50.20 25.15
C ASP A 438 -1.95 -50.51 23.74
N PHE A 439 -1.39 -49.50 23.00
CA PHE A 439 -0.83 -49.71 21.65
C PHE A 439 0.70 -49.88 21.72
N THR A 440 1.17 -51.11 21.74
CA THR A 440 2.56 -51.41 21.51
C THR A 440 2.86 -51.38 20.02
N ILE A 441 3.27 -50.19 19.52
CA ILE A 441 3.92 -50.09 18.20
C ILE A 441 5.34 -50.66 18.38
N ASP A 442 5.61 -51.82 17.81
CA ASP A 442 6.94 -52.41 17.76
C ASP A 442 7.87 -51.48 16.96
N PRO A 443 8.88 -50.85 17.61
CA PRO A 443 9.77 -49.92 16.92
C PRO A 443 10.61 -50.56 15.82
N ASP A 444 10.70 -51.90 15.77
CA ASP A 444 11.49 -52.65 14.77
C ASP A 444 10.71 -52.99 13.50
N LYS A 445 9.43 -52.65 13.41
CA LYS A 445 8.63 -52.74 12.19
C LYS A 445 8.61 -51.44 11.41
N GLU A 446 9.77 -50.89 11.15
CA GLU A 446 9.91 -49.83 10.15
C GLU A 446 9.41 -50.28 8.77
N LYS A 447 8.48 -49.45 8.20
CA LYS A 447 8.10 -49.47 6.78
C LYS A 447 7.03 -50.48 6.31
N LYS A 448 5.96 -50.68 7.06
CA LYS A 448 4.68 -50.99 6.40
C LYS A 448 3.76 -49.77 6.53
N HIS A 449 3.31 -49.24 5.38
CA HIS A 449 2.24 -48.24 5.30
C HIS A 449 1.06 -48.67 6.19
N ILE A 450 0.96 -48.10 7.37
CA ILE A 450 -0.21 -48.29 8.24
C ILE A 450 -1.30 -47.42 7.63
N GLN A 451 -2.29 -48.03 7.02
CA GLN A 451 -3.42 -47.27 6.50
C GLN A 451 -4.24 -46.69 7.68
N PRO A 452 -4.72 -45.45 7.61
CA PRO A 452 -5.52 -44.82 8.67
C PRO A 452 -6.73 -45.71 9.11
N GLU A 453 -7.27 -46.45 8.18
CA GLU A 453 -8.38 -47.38 8.42
C GLU A 453 -8.00 -48.58 9.32
N ASP A 454 -6.72 -49.01 9.27
CA ASP A 454 -6.27 -50.11 10.10
C ASP A 454 -6.00 -49.66 11.55
N LEU A 455 -5.60 -48.42 11.76
CA LEU A 455 -5.51 -47.79 13.08
C LEU A 455 -6.90 -47.67 13.75
N VAL A 456 -7.90 -47.25 12.98
CA VAL A 456 -9.30 -47.17 13.47
C VAL A 456 -9.85 -48.54 13.81
N LYS A 457 -9.60 -49.54 12.98
CA LYS A 457 -10.03 -50.93 13.23
C LYS A 457 -9.38 -51.54 14.45
N GLU A 458 -8.08 -51.22 14.71
CA GLU A 458 -7.37 -51.70 15.87
C GLU A 458 -7.80 -50.99 17.16
N PHE A 459 -8.07 -49.69 17.09
CA PHE A 459 -8.67 -48.91 18.18
C PHE A 459 -10.06 -49.42 18.57
N LEU A 460 -10.89 -49.78 17.58
CA LEU A 460 -12.24 -50.30 17.83
C LEU A 460 -12.23 -51.74 18.34
N LYS A 461 -11.15 -52.51 18.13
CA LYS A 461 -11.02 -53.89 18.64
C LYS A 461 -10.66 -53.93 20.13
N ASN A 462 -10.03 -52.86 20.63
CA ASN A 462 -9.54 -52.77 22.01
C ASN A 462 -10.49 -52.00 22.94
N LYS A 463 -11.66 -51.60 22.45
CA LYS A 463 -12.85 -51.15 23.23
C LYS A 463 -13.93 -52.19 23.24
#